data_f007b2bae07f4435359ae5a5633232d3
#
_entry.id   f007b2bae07f4435359ae5a5633232d3
#
_cell.length_a   1.000
_cell.length_b   1.000
_cell.length_c   1.000
_cell.angle_alpha   90.00
_cell.angle_beta   90.00
_cell.angle_gamma   90.00
#
_symmetry.space_group_name_H-M   'P 1'
#
loop_
_entity.id
_entity.type
_entity.pdbx_description
1 polymer ?
#
loop_
_entity_poly.entity_id
_entity_poly.type
_entity_poly.pdbx_seq_one_letter_code
_entity_poly.pdbx_strand_id
1 'polypeptide(L)'
;MVPSCDVIDANGEIVGTYNFPVGGHLVVEDGQTIKTGEVLVKIPRAVGGAGDITGGLPRVTELLEARNPSNPAVVSEIDGEVTMGKVKRGNREIIVTSKTGDQKKYLVSLSKQILVQEHDAVRAGTPLSDGSVTPGDILAIMGPTAVQEYIVNQIQDVYRLQGVAINDKHFEVVVRQMMRKVRIDDPGDTTFLEQELVDKLDFAEENDRIWGKKVVTNAGDSTELKPGQIITARKLRDENSALKRRDMKLVQVRDAVAATSTQILQGITRAALGTKSFMSAASFQETTKVLNEAAIRGKVDYLEGMKENVICGHLIPAGTGLRQWEKLVVGSKEEYERMQANRKNVLDYADSPIVD
;
A
#
# COMPACT_ATOMS: atom_id res chain seq x y z
N MET A 1 -34.68 18.26 22.10
CA MET A 1 -35.06 16.99 22.74
C MET A 1 -34.71 15.89 21.74
N VAL A 2 -34.06 14.84 22.19
CA VAL A 2 -33.79 13.66 21.38
C VAL A 2 -35.05 12.78 21.53
N PRO A 3 -35.70 12.36 20.44
CA PRO A 3 -36.84 11.46 20.52
C PRO A 3 -36.38 10.11 21.08
N SER A 4 -37.09 9.59 22.06
CA SER A 4 -36.79 8.30 22.70
C SER A 4 -38.05 7.46 22.86
N CYS A 5 -37.88 6.15 22.93
CA CYS A 5 -38.93 5.19 23.18
C CYS A 5 -38.51 4.33 24.38
N ASP A 6 -39.42 4.17 25.33
CA ASP A 6 -39.22 3.31 26.49
C ASP A 6 -39.97 2.00 26.25
N VAL A 7 -39.27 0.89 26.39
CA VAL A 7 -39.86 -0.45 26.38
C VAL A 7 -40.17 -0.85 27.82
N ILE A 8 -41.43 -1.12 28.10
CA ILE A 8 -41.95 -1.37 29.44
C ILE A 8 -42.39 -2.84 29.55
N ASP A 9 -42.04 -3.51 30.62
CA ASP A 9 -42.48 -4.88 30.91
C ASP A 9 -43.96 -4.88 31.45
N ALA A 10 -44.56 -6.06 31.49
CA ALA A 10 -45.93 -6.27 32.00
C ALA A 10 -46.17 -5.72 33.42
N ASN A 11 -45.11 -5.52 34.20
CA ASN A 11 -45.14 -4.95 35.53
C ASN A 11 -45.02 -3.42 35.56
N GLY A 12 -44.88 -2.75 34.42
CA GLY A 12 -44.69 -1.30 34.33
C GLY A 12 -43.25 -0.81 34.54
N GLU A 13 -42.27 -1.72 34.64
CA GLU A 13 -40.85 -1.36 34.74
C GLU A 13 -40.23 -1.12 33.36
N ILE A 14 -39.39 -0.10 33.24
CA ILE A 14 -38.68 0.22 31.99
C ILE A 14 -37.55 -0.79 31.81
N VAL A 15 -37.68 -1.66 30.79
CA VAL A 15 -36.67 -2.67 30.43
C VAL A 15 -35.54 -2.05 29.62
N GLY A 16 -35.84 -1.00 28.81
CA GLY A 16 -34.83 -0.31 28.06
C GLY A 16 -35.36 0.98 27.41
N THR A 17 -34.52 1.99 27.35
CA THR A 17 -34.79 3.27 26.69
C THR A 17 -33.93 3.37 25.43
N TYR A 18 -34.55 3.55 24.27
CA TYR A 18 -33.89 3.67 22.98
C TYR A 18 -34.04 5.06 22.42
N ASN A 19 -32.94 5.75 22.18
CA ASN A 19 -32.93 7.08 21.58
C ASN A 19 -32.92 6.96 20.04
N PHE A 20 -33.72 7.75 19.35
CA PHE A 20 -33.83 7.72 17.91
C PHE A 20 -33.18 8.94 17.27
N PRO A 21 -32.52 8.76 16.11
CA PRO A 21 -32.04 9.89 15.34
C PRO A 21 -33.21 10.68 14.73
N VAL A 22 -33.02 11.98 14.57
CA VAL A 22 -33.99 12.86 13.90
C VAL A 22 -34.13 12.41 12.44
N GLY A 23 -35.35 12.17 11.99
CA GLY A 23 -35.66 11.67 10.63
C GLY A 23 -35.88 10.15 10.54
N GLY A 24 -35.79 9.41 11.63
CA GLY A 24 -36.24 8.02 11.67
C GLY A 24 -37.75 7.87 11.57
N HIS A 25 -38.22 6.87 10.80
CA HIS A 25 -39.64 6.50 10.75
C HIS A 25 -39.90 5.44 11.82
N LEU A 26 -40.78 5.78 12.78
CA LEU A 26 -41.27 4.81 13.77
C LEU A 26 -42.14 3.77 13.06
N VAL A 27 -41.92 2.51 13.34
CA VAL A 27 -42.66 1.36 12.78
C VAL A 27 -43.68 0.85 13.78
N VAL A 28 -43.50 1.18 15.05
CA VAL A 28 -44.33 0.75 16.18
C VAL A 28 -45.18 1.92 16.66
N GLU A 29 -46.41 1.60 17.10
CA GLU A 29 -47.35 2.57 17.70
C GLU A 29 -47.19 2.56 19.24
N ASP A 30 -47.64 3.65 19.87
CA ASP A 30 -47.57 3.77 21.35
C ASP A 30 -48.53 2.73 21.99
N GLY A 31 -48.03 2.00 22.95
CA GLY A 31 -48.73 0.89 23.62
C GLY A 31 -48.75 -0.43 22.87
N GLN A 32 -48.04 -0.57 21.75
CA GLN A 32 -47.94 -1.82 21.01
C GLN A 32 -47.07 -2.84 21.72
N THR A 33 -47.52 -4.10 21.82
CA THR A 33 -46.71 -5.22 22.36
C THR A 33 -45.69 -5.67 21.32
N ILE A 34 -44.42 -5.61 21.67
CA ILE A 34 -43.28 -5.98 20.79
C ILE A 34 -42.61 -7.26 21.23
N LYS A 35 -42.01 -7.98 20.27
CA LYS A 35 -41.19 -9.18 20.52
C LYS A 35 -39.72 -8.86 20.41
N THR A 36 -38.88 -9.62 21.08
CA THR A 36 -37.43 -9.51 20.96
C THR A 36 -37.00 -9.66 19.48
N GLY A 37 -36.25 -8.68 18.97
CA GLY A 37 -35.80 -8.66 17.58
C GLY A 37 -36.72 -7.92 16.60
N GLU A 38 -37.83 -7.34 17.08
CA GLU A 38 -38.72 -6.53 16.25
C GLU A 38 -38.13 -5.13 15.98
N VAL A 39 -38.36 -4.62 14.77
CA VAL A 39 -37.78 -3.35 14.34
C VAL A 39 -38.62 -2.19 14.86
N LEU A 40 -38.07 -1.35 15.74
CA LEU A 40 -38.73 -0.19 16.31
C LEU A 40 -38.71 1.02 15.37
N VAL A 41 -37.59 1.26 14.72
CA VAL A 41 -37.39 2.42 13.84
C VAL A 41 -36.70 2.00 12.54
N LYS A 42 -37.17 2.51 11.42
CA LYS A 42 -36.50 2.46 10.12
C LYS A 42 -35.88 3.81 9.85
N ILE A 43 -34.55 3.83 9.73
CA ILE A 43 -33.84 5.01 9.28
C ILE A 43 -33.76 4.90 7.75
N PRO A 44 -34.42 5.80 6.97
CA PRO A 44 -34.21 5.79 5.55
C PRO A 44 -32.73 6.05 5.31
N ARG A 45 -32.04 5.10 4.69
CA ARG A 45 -30.74 5.43 4.12
C ARG A 45 -31.02 6.57 3.15
N ALA A 46 -30.38 7.71 3.35
CA ALA A 46 -30.36 8.75 2.35
C ALA A 46 -29.68 8.17 1.10
N VAL A 47 -30.46 7.52 0.26
CA VAL A 47 -30.04 7.10 -1.06
C VAL A 47 -29.89 8.40 -1.84
N GLY A 48 -28.66 8.80 -2.09
CA GLY A 48 -28.37 10.02 -2.81
C GLY A 48 -28.69 11.29 -2.00
N GLY A 49 -28.02 11.47 -0.87
CA GLY A 49 -27.96 12.80 -0.27
C GLY A 49 -27.41 13.80 -1.28
N ALA A 50 -27.82 15.06 -1.19
CA ALA A 50 -27.37 16.15 -2.05
C ALA A 50 -25.83 16.34 -2.09
N GLY A 51 -25.04 15.50 -1.42
CA GLY A 51 -23.60 15.34 -1.52
C GLY A 51 -23.13 14.51 -2.71
N ASP A 52 -24.02 13.83 -3.43
CA ASP A 52 -23.66 12.89 -4.49
C ASP A 52 -23.57 13.52 -5.89
N ILE A 53 -23.66 14.82 -6.00
CA ILE A 53 -23.36 15.56 -7.25
C ILE A 53 -21.89 15.42 -7.63
N THR A 54 -21.00 15.09 -6.68
CA THR A 54 -19.59 14.78 -6.89
C THR A 54 -19.30 13.27 -6.97
N GLY A 55 -20.32 12.43 -6.86
CA GLY A 55 -20.22 10.98 -6.77
C GLY A 55 -19.87 10.25 -8.08
N GLY A 56 -19.81 10.96 -9.20
CA GLY A 56 -19.49 10.36 -10.49
C GLY A 56 -17.98 10.26 -10.76
N LEU A 57 -17.58 10.62 -11.98
CA LEU A 57 -16.18 10.60 -12.44
C LEU A 57 -15.19 11.35 -11.51
N PRO A 58 -15.55 12.50 -10.89
CA PRO A 58 -14.69 13.16 -9.90
C PRO A 58 -14.33 12.27 -8.71
N ARG A 59 -15.25 11.44 -8.22
CA ARG A 59 -14.99 10.52 -7.11
C ARG A 59 -14.00 9.41 -7.49
N VAL A 60 -14.10 8.88 -8.71
CA VAL A 60 -13.14 7.91 -9.22
C VAL A 60 -11.72 8.50 -9.28
N THR A 61 -11.62 9.73 -9.80
CA THR A 61 -10.34 10.45 -9.83
C THR A 61 -9.78 10.69 -8.43
N GLU A 62 -10.60 11.09 -7.47
CA GLU A 62 -10.22 11.29 -6.08
C GLU A 62 -9.67 10.00 -5.44
N LEU A 63 -10.34 8.87 -5.65
CA LEU A 63 -9.91 7.56 -5.15
C LEU A 63 -8.61 7.10 -5.81
N LEU A 64 -8.49 7.21 -7.14
CA LEU A 64 -7.29 6.79 -7.86
C LEU A 64 -6.08 7.71 -7.59
N GLU A 65 -6.30 8.99 -7.31
CA GLU A 65 -5.23 9.90 -6.88
C GLU A 65 -4.94 9.84 -5.37
N ALA A 66 -5.65 8.97 -4.63
CA ALA A 66 -5.54 8.83 -3.18
C ALA A 66 -5.63 10.17 -2.45
N ARG A 67 -6.53 11.06 -2.91
CA ARG A 67 -6.76 12.38 -2.30
C ARG A 67 -7.68 12.23 -1.10
N ASN A 68 -7.51 13.13 -0.14
CA ASN A 68 -8.46 13.23 0.96
C ASN A 68 -9.79 13.76 0.42
N PRO A 69 -10.91 13.16 0.80
CA PRO A 69 -12.23 13.63 0.39
C PRO A 69 -12.50 15.03 0.96
N SER A 70 -13.36 15.79 0.29
CA SER A 70 -13.79 17.12 0.74
C SER A 70 -14.53 17.07 2.08
N ASN A 71 -15.27 15.99 2.32
CA ASN A 71 -15.95 15.72 3.58
C ASN A 71 -15.49 14.37 4.16
N PRO A 72 -14.33 14.32 4.87
CA PRO A 72 -13.82 13.08 5.43
C PRO A 72 -14.68 12.61 6.61
N ALA A 73 -15.01 11.32 6.67
CA ALA A 73 -15.61 10.72 7.83
C ALA A 73 -14.58 10.59 8.96
N VAL A 74 -15.01 10.72 10.21
CA VAL A 74 -14.19 10.35 11.37
C VAL A 74 -14.35 8.85 11.58
N VAL A 75 -13.25 8.13 11.67
CA VAL A 75 -13.21 6.66 11.76
C VAL A 75 -12.63 6.25 13.10
N SER A 76 -13.15 5.16 13.70
CA SER A 76 -12.58 4.60 14.91
C SER A 76 -11.26 3.88 14.61
N GLU A 77 -10.22 4.17 15.37
CA GLU A 77 -8.92 3.52 15.27
C GLU A 77 -8.80 2.24 16.12
N ILE A 78 -9.69 2.10 17.11
CA ILE A 78 -9.68 0.97 18.05
C ILE A 78 -11.05 0.29 18.11
N ASP A 79 -11.04 -0.98 18.47
CA ASP A 79 -12.26 -1.71 18.81
C ASP A 79 -12.72 -1.31 20.21
N GLY A 80 -14.00 -1.01 20.37
CA GLY A 80 -14.48 -0.66 21.70
C GLY A 80 -15.94 -0.24 21.76
N GLU A 81 -16.34 0.23 22.92
CA GLU A 81 -17.65 0.78 23.21
C GLU A 81 -17.62 2.30 23.09
N VAL A 82 -18.64 2.85 22.46
CA VAL A 82 -18.78 4.29 22.23
C VAL A 82 -19.44 4.95 23.44
N THR A 83 -18.84 6.04 23.92
CA THR A 83 -19.41 6.92 24.93
C THR A 83 -19.44 8.35 24.40
N MET A 84 -20.59 9.02 24.55
CA MET A 84 -20.74 10.40 24.11
C MET A 84 -20.21 11.37 25.15
N GLY A 85 -19.22 12.15 24.75
CA GLY A 85 -18.60 13.18 25.57
C GLY A 85 -19.30 14.55 25.46
N LYS A 86 -18.69 15.55 26.09
CA LYS A 86 -19.19 16.93 26.11
C LYS A 86 -19.00 17.62 24.77
N VAL A 87 -19.89 18.53 24.44
CA VAL A 87 -19.72 19.44 23.29
C VAL A 87 -18.71 20.54 23.67
N LYS A 88 -17.63 20.64 22.90
CA LYS A 88 -16.59 21.65 23.07
C LYS A 88 -16.40 22.45 21.78
N ARG A 89 -16.55 23.77 21.83
CA ARG A 89 -16.29 24.68 20.69
C ARG A 89 -16.93 24.24 19.36
N GLY A 90 -18.20 23.82 19.39
CA GLY A 90 -18.92 23.39 18.19
C GLY A 90 -18.59 21.96 17.68
N ASN A 91 -17.79 21.21 18.42
CA ASN A 91 -17.52 19.79 18.15
C ASN A 91 -18.03 18.93 19.29
N ARG A 92 -18.61 17.77 18.96
CA ARG A 92 -18.97 16.74 19.93
C ARG A 92 -17.78 15.79 20.12
N GLU A 93 -17.43 15.53 21.35
CA GLU A 93 -16.42 14.53 21.71
C GLU A 93 -17.08 13.15 21.72
N ILE A 94 -16.49 12.19 20.99
CA ILE A 94 -16.86 10.77 21.02
C ILE A 94 -15.67 10.03 21.62
N ILE A 95 -15.91 9.23 22.63
CA ILE A 95 -14.88 8.45 23.30
C ILE A 95 -15.13 6.99 22.98
N VAL A 96 -14.14 6.30 22.42
CA VAL A 96 -14.18 4.85 22.22
C VAL A 96 -13.27 4.21 23.25
N THR A 97 -13.83 3.31 24.05
CA THR A 97 -13.12 2.61 25.13
C THR A 97 -12.96 1.16 24.73
N SER A 98 -11.70 0.71 24.61
CA SER A 98 -11.39 -0.69 24.31
C SER A 98 -11.64 -1.59 25.53
N LYS A 99 -11.78 -2.89 25.29
CA LYS A 99 -11.85 -3.92 26.36
C LYS A 99 -10.58 -3.96 27.21
N THR A 100 -9.45 -3.47 26.70
CA THR A 100 -8.17 -3.35 27.42
C THR A 100 -8.11 -2.13 28.34
N GLY A 101 -9.10 -1.21 28.27
CA GLY A 101 -9.15 0.03 29.03
C GLY A 101 -8.55 1.24 28.30
N ASP A 102 -8.02 1.04 27.10
CA ASP A 102 -7.49 2.13 26.27
C ASP A 102 -8.64 3.01 25.77
N GLN A 103 -8.48 4.32 25.88
CA GLN A 103 -9.48 5.29 25.43
C GLN A 103 -8.92 6.19 24.35
N LYS A 104 -9.65 6.29 23.22
CA LYS A 104 -9.40 7.30 22.19
C LYS A 104 -10.57 8.27 22.08
N LYS A 105 -10.22 9.56 21.93
CA LYS A 105 -11.18 10.67 21.86
C LYS A 105 -11.19 11.23 20.46
N TYR A 106 -12.37 11.29 19.87
CA TYR A 106 -12.62 11.81 18.54
C TYR A 106 -13.46 13.08 18.63
N LEU A 107 -13.10 14.11 17.88
CA LEU A 107 -13.85 15.36 17.81
C LEU A 107 -14.62 15.41 16.49
N VAL A 108 -15.92 15.32 16.56
CA VAL A 108 -16.81 15.38 15.39
C VAL A 108 -17.53 16.72 15.37
N SER A 109 -17.47 17.43 14.25
CA SER A 109 -18.20 18.70 14.08
C SER A 109 -19.70 18.48 14.21
N LEU A 110 -20.40 19.41 14.85
CA LEU A 110 -21.88 19.38 14.94
C LEU A 110 -22.58 19.50 13.59
N SER A 111 -21.86 19.96 12.55
CA SER A 111 -22.38 19.98 11.17
C SER A 111 -22.46 18.60 10.53
N LYS A 112 -21.77 17.60 11.09
CA LYS A 112 -21.76 16.21 10.62
C LYS A 112 -22.76 15.37 11.38
N GLN A 113 -23.45 14.48 10.67
CA GLN A 113 -24.30 13.50 11.30
C GLN A 113 -23.46 12.43 11.98
N ILE A 114 -23.73 12.13 13.23
CA ILE A 114 -23.11 11.03 13.97
C ILE A 114 -23.87 9.75 13.64
N LEU A 115 -23.15 8.69 13.25
CA LEU A 115 -23.72 7.41 12.83
C LEU A 115 -23.83 6.40 13.97
N VAL A 116 -23.17 6.67 15.10
CA VAL A 116 -23.11 5.78 16.26
C VAL A 116 -23.88 6.34 17.44
N GLN A 117 -24.38 5.46 18.28
CA GLN A 117 -25.09 5.80 19.50
C GLN A 117 -24.24 5.50 20.75
N GLU A 118 -24.72 5.95 21.90
CA GLU A 118 -24.09 5.64 23.17
C GLU A 118 -24.19 4.14 23.46
N HIS A 119 -23.10 3.55 23.93
CA HIS A 119 -22.95 2.12 24.18
C HIS A 119 -22.91 1.21 22.94
N ASP A 120 -22.79 1.77 21.73
CA ASP A 120 -22.58 0.96 20.54
C ASP A 120 -21.19 0.31 20.56
N ALA A 121 -21.13 -0.96 20.18
CA ALA A 121 -19.87 -1.65 19.97
C ALA A 121 -19.35 -1.38 18.55
N VAL A 122 -18.23 -0.67 18.42
CA VAL A 122 -17.60 -0.35 17.15
C VAL A 122 -16.32 -1.16 16.97
N ARG A 123 -16.01 -1.47 15.71
CA ARG A 123 -14.72 -2.06 15.32
C ARG A 123 -13.80 -0.98 14.77
N ALA A 124 -12.50 -1.24 14.81
CA ALA A 124 -11.52 -0.42 14.12
C ALA A 124 -11.89 -0.31 12.63
N GLY A 125 -11.87 0.90 12.08
CA GLY A 125 -12.31 1.18 10.72
C GLY A 125 -13.81 1.53 10.56
N THR A 126 -14.63 1.45 11.60
CA THR A 126 -16.06 1.85 11.54
C THR A 126 -16.17 3.37 11.51
N PRO A 127 -16.92 3.95 10.54
CA PRO A 127 -17.15 5.39 10.51
C PRO A 127 -18.05 5.84 11.66
N LEU A 128 -17.62 6.82 12.44
CA LEU A 128 -18.35 7.42 13.54
C LEU A 128 -19.24 8.58 13.07
N SER A 129 -18.87 9.23 11.97
CA SER A 129 -19.61 10.34 11.39
C SER A 129 -19.89 10.12 9.92
N ASP A 130 -20.87 10.86 9.41
CA ASP A 130 -21.15 10.96 7.97
C ASP A 130 -19.95 11.52 7.21
N GLY A 131 -19.80 11.07 5.96
CA GLY A 131 -18.72 11.44 5.06
C GLY A 131 -18.07 10.25 4.39
N SER A 132 -17.10 10.52 3.55
CA SER A 132 -16.32 9.48 2.88
C SER A 132 -15.09 9.11 3.69
N VAL A 133 -14.84 7.81 3.87
CA VAL A 133 -13.65 7.35 4.59
C VAL A 133 -12.40 7.61 3.73
N THR A 134 -11.37 8.13 4.37
CA THR A 134 -10.08 8.41 3.73
C THR A 134 -9.33 7.10 3.49
N PRO A 135 -8.86 6.79 2.27
CA PRO A 135 -8.11 5.56 2.02
C PRO A 135 -6.85 5.43 2.89
N GLY A 136 -6.23 6.56 3.24
CA GLY A 136 -5.07 6.59 4.15
C GLY A 136 -5.38 6.12 5.56
N ASP A 137 -6.55 6.47 6.10
CA ASP A 137 -6.97 6.04 7.44
C ASP A 137 -7.25 4.54 7.47
N ILE A 138 -7.88 4.01 6.41
CA ILE A 138 -8.09 2.57 6.26
C ILE A 138 -6.75 1.84 6.23
N LEU A 139 -5.76 2.37 5.49
CA LEU A 139 -4.43 1.79 5.43
C LEU A 139 -3.76 1.72 6.81
N ALA A 140 -3.86 2.81 7.57
CA ALA A 140 -3.25 2.90 8.89
C ALA A 140 -3.92 1.99 9.94
N ILE A 141 -5.25 1.81 9.83
CA ILE A 141 -6.05 1.11 10.84
C ILE A 141 -6.22 -0.37 10.48
N MET A 142 -6.66 -0.65 9.25
CA MET A 142 -7.08 -1.99 8.82
C MET A 142 -6.03 -2.71 7.97
N GLY A 143 -5.03 -1.98 7.50
CA GLY A 143 -3.94 -2.53 6.70
C GLY A 143 -4.17 -2.54 5.17
N PRO A 144 -3.19 -3.08 4.41
CA PRO A 144 -3.15 -2.95 2.96
C PRO A 144 -4.29 -3.68 2.23
N THR A 145 -4.70 -4.86 2.69
CA THR A 145 -5.75 -5.65 2.04
C THR A 145 -7.10 -4.93 2.07
N ALA A 146 -7.47 -4.38 3.23
CA ALA A 146 -8.73 -3.66 3.39
C ALA A 146 -8.81 -2.41 2.50
N VAL A 147 -7.69 -1.70 2.31
CA VAL A 147 -7.64 -0.54 1.40
C VAL A 147 -7.86 -0.97 -0.05
N GLN A 148 -7.25 -2.08 -0.46
CA GLN A 148 -7.42 -2.61 -1.82
C GLN A 148 -8.89 -2.93 -2.10
N GLU A 149 -9.52 -3.68 -1.22
CA GLU A 149 -10.95 -4.01 -1.30
C GLU A 149 -11.82 -2.76 -1.29
N TYR A 150 -11.53 -1.81 -0.41
CA TYR A 150 -12.28 -0.56 -0.32
C TYR A 150 -12.23 0.24 -1.62
N ILE A 151 -11.03 0.45 -2.18
CA ILE A 151 -10.86 1.24 -3.40
C ILE A 151 -11.58 0.56 -4.58
N VAL A 152 -11.40 -0.75 -4.76
CA VAL A 152 -12.04 -1.50 -5.86
C VAL A 152 -13.56 -1.43 -5.73
N ASN A 153 -14.11 -1.69 -4.55
CA ASN A 153 -15.54 -1.66 -4.30
C ASN A 153 -16.14 -0.27 -4.54
N GLN A 154 -15.50 0.79 -4.01
CA GLN A 154 -15.95 2.16 -4.19
C GLN A 154 -15.94 2.60 -5.66
N ILE A 155 -14.94 2.23 -6.43
CA ILE A 155 -14.87 2.52 -7.86
C ILE A 155 -15.95 1.76 -8.60
N GLN A 156 -16.14 0.48 -8.31
CA GLN A 156 -17.17 -0.36 -8.91
C GLN A 156 -18.58 0.18 -8.62
N ASP A 157 -18.84 0.64 -7.42
CA ASP A 157 -20.13 1.22 -7.04
C ASP A 157 -20.45 2.46 -7.89
N VAL A 158 -19.46 3.33 -8.12
CA VAL A 158 -19.63 4.50 -8.99
C VAL A 158 -19.96 4.08 -10.43
N TYR A 159 -19.27 3.10 -10.99
CA TYR A 159 -19.53 2.61 -12.35
C TYR A 159 -20.86 1.88 -12.46
N ARG A 160 -21.24 1.08 -11.46
CA ARG A 160 -22.56 0.40 -11.41
C ARG A 160 -23.71 1.38 -11.38
N LEU A 161 -23.58 2.49 -10.62
CA LEU A 161 -24.60 3.56 -10.60
C LEU A 161 -24.79 4.21 -11.97
N GLN A 162 -23.75 4.21 -12.80
CA GLN A 162 -23.82 4.72 -14.19
C GLN A 162 -24.18 3.64 -15.21
N GLY A 163 -24.52 2.43 -14.78
CA GLY A 163 -24.88 1.31 -15.67
C GLY A 163 -23.71 0.70 -16.44
N VAL A 164 -22.46 1.01 -16.06
CA VAL A 164 -21.26 0.49 -16.71
C VAL A 164 -20.74 -0.73 -15.95
N ALA A 165 -20.61 -1.86 -16.63
CA ALA A 165 -20.03 -3.08 -16.08
C ALA A 165 -18.56 -3.21 -16.50
N ILE A 166 -17.65 -3.22 -15.52
CA ILE A 166 -16.22 -3.38 -15.72
C ILE A 166 -15.73 -4.54 -14.81
N ASN A 167 -14.83 -5.35 -15.31
CA ASN A 167 -14.25 -6.42 -14.50
C ASN A 167 -13.29 -5.83 -13.45
N ASP A 168 -13.36 -6.33 -12.22
CA ASP A 168 -12.57 -5.87 -11.07
C ASP A 168 -11.06 -5.92 -11.33
N LYS A 169 -10.59 -6.88 -12.14
CA LYS A 169 -9.17 -7.05 -12.48
C LYS A 169 -8.51 -5.80 -13.05
N HIS A 170 -9.25 -4.97 -13.78
CA HIS A 170 -8.73 -3.71 -14.33
C HIS A 170 -8.37 -2.71 -13.21
N PHE A 171 -9.17 -2.66 -12.16
CA PHE A 171 -8.90 -1.80 -11.01
C PHE A 171 -7.85 -2.42 -10.09
N GLU A 172 -7.88 -3.73 -9.89
CA GLU A 172 -6.89 -4.44 -9.06
C GLU A 172 -5.46 -4.21 -9.55
N VAL A 173 -5.24 -4.25 -10.87
CA VAL A 173 -3.92 -3.96 -11.46
C VAL A 173 -3.47 -2.53 -11.14
N VAL A 174 -4.37 -1.55 -11.23
CA VAL A 174 -4.07 -0.14 -10.92
C VAL A 174 -3.76 0.02 -9.43
N VAL A 175 -4.61 -0.51 -8.56
CA VAL A 175 -4.44 -0.43 -7.09
C VAL A 175 -3.15 -1.11 -6.64
N ARG A 176 -2.77 -2.23 -7.26
CA ARG A 176 -1.48 -2.88 -7.03
C ARG A 176 -0.31 -1.94 -7.30
N GLN A 177 -0.35 -1.16 -8.39
CA GLN A 177 0.70 -0.18 -8.69
C GLN A 177 0.70 0.99 -7.71
N MET A 178 -0.47 1.43 -7.22
CA MET A 178 -0.58 2.47 -6.20
C MET A 178 0.09 2.06 -4.87
N MET A 179 0.15 0.77 -4.57
CA MET A 179 0.70 0.21 -3.33
C MET A 179 2.06 -0.48 -3.54
N ARG A 180 2.75 -0.19 -4.62
CA ARG A 180 4.03 -0.81 -4.96
C ARG A 180 5.18 -0.35 -4.06
N LYS A 181 5.11 0.85 -3.52
CA LYS A 181 6.19 1.47 -2.76
C LYS A 181 5.96 1.38 -1.25
N VAL A 182 7.05 1.24 -0.52
CA VAL A 182 7.11 1.32 0.94
C VAL A 182 8.03 2.48 1.34
N ARG A 183 7.76 3.08 2.49
CA ARG A 183 8.62 4.08 3.10
C ARG A 183 9.47 3.41 4.18
N ILE A 184 10.75 3.64 4.13
CA ILE A 184 11.68 3.13 5.15
C ILE A 184 11.52 3.94 6.43
N ASP A 185 11.26 3.26 7.55
CA ASP A 185 11.17 3.89 8.87
C ASP A 185 12.52 3.81 9.58
N ASP A 186 13.10 2.62 9.69
CA ASP A 186 14.44 2.39 10.21
C ASP A 186 15.25 1.58 9.17
N PRO A 187 16.34 2.11 8.64
CA PRO A 187 17.15 1.41 7.65
C PRO A 187 17.96 0.26 8.24
N GLY A 188 18.14 0.19 9.58
CA GLY A 188 18.99 -0.82 10.20
C GLY A 188 20.41 -0.85 9.60
N ASP A 189 20.87 -2.02 9.21
CA ASP A 189 22.18 -2.23 8.56
C ASP A 189 22.08 -2.34 7.03
N THR A 190 20.93 -1.96 6.44
CA THR A 190 20.74 -1.95 4.98
C THR A 190 21.38 -0.72 4.32
N THR A 191 21.39 -0.70 3.00
CA THR A 191 21.88 0.44 2.20
C THR A 191 20.86 1.56 2.05
N PHE A 192 19.66 1.41 2.60
CA PHE A 192 18.58 2.39 2.49
C PHE A 192 18.80 3.60 3.40
N LEU A 193 18.11 4.69 3.04
CA LEU A 193 18.06 5.91 3.86
C LEU A 193 16.71 5.98 4.59
N GLU A 194 16.71 6.65 5.75
CA GLU A 194 15.46 6.93 6.46
C GLU A 194 14.50 7.72 5.58
N GLN A 195 13.21 7.38 5.64
CA GLN A 195 12.11 7.97 4.89
C GLN A 195 12.24 7.86 3.35
N GLU A 196 13.15 7.06 2.85
CA GLU A 196 13.26 6.77 1.44
C GLU A 196 12.06 5.95 0.95
N LEU A 197 11.62 6.22 -0.30
CA LEU A 197 10.54 5.48 -0.96
C LEU A 197 11.14 4.41 -1.87
N VAL A 198 11.06 3.17 -1.42
CA VAL A 198 11.65 2.01 -2.11
C VAL A 198 10.55 1.10 -2.66
N ASP A 199 10.84 0.37 -3.72
CA ASP A 199 9.98 -0.70 -4.21
C ASP A 199 9.89 -1.84 -3.19
N LYS A 200 8.70 -2.37 -2.97
CA LYS A 200 8.47 -3.47 -2.02
C LYS A 200 9.32 -4.70 -2.31
N LEU A 201 9.58 -4.99 -3.59
CA LEU A 201 10.43 -6.10 -3.98
C LEU A 201 11.90 -5.83 -3.66
N ASP A 202 12.41 -4.64 -4.01
CA ASP A 202 13.79 -4.24 -3.72
C ASP A 202 14.06 -4.22 -2.20
N PHE A 203 13.05 -3.79 -1.42
CA PHE A 203 13.10 -3.85 0.04
C PHE A 203 13.21 -5.28 0.56
N ALA A 204 12.42 -6.21 0.02
CA ALA A 204 12.49 -7.62 0.41
C ALA A 204 13.84 -8.25 0.03
N GLU A 205 14.33 -8.00 -1.20
CA GLU A 205 15.62 -8.51 -1.67
C GLU A 205 16.79 -8.02 -0.83
N GLU A 206 16.80 -6.75 -0.42
CA GLU A 206 17.86 -6.20 0.41
C GLU A 206 17.82 -6.77 1.84
N ASN A 207 16.62 -6.95 2.41
CA ASN A 207 16.47 -7.61 3.70
C ASN A 207 16.91 -9.09 3.65
N ASP A 208 16.56 -9.80 2.57
CA ASP A 208 17.00 -11.18 2.35
C ASP A 208 18.53 -11.24 2.17
N ARG A 209 19.12 -10.24 1.50
CA ARG A 209 20.58 -10.13 1.35
C ARG A 209 21.30 -10.00 2.68
N ILE A 210 20.70 -9.33 3.65
CA ILE A 210 21.30 -9.12 4.99
C ILE A 210 20.97 -10.28 5.94
N TRP A 211 19.92 -11.03 5.64
CA TRP A 211 19.49 -12.14 6.50
C TRP A 211 20.64 -13.10 6.84
N GLY A 212 20.83 -13.38 8.14
CA GLY A 212 21.87 -14.28 8.65
C GLY A 212 23.29 -13.74 8.55
N LYS A 213 23.52 -12.49 8.14
CA LYS A 213 24.82 -11.83 8.17
C LYS A 213 25.07 -11.19 9.53
N LYS A 214 26.33 -10.86 9.76
CA LYS A 214 26.79 -10.25 11.00
C LYS A 214 27.57 -8.98 10.70
N VAL A 215 27.41 -8.01 11.58
CA VAL A 215 28.12 -6.71 11.51
C VAL A 215 29.28 -6.74 12.48
N VAL A 216 30.45 -6.38 12.01
CA VAL A 216 31.67 -6.30 12.83
C VAL A 216 31.57 -5.09 13.75
N THR A 217 31.51 -5.32 15.06
CA THR A 217 31.57 -4.26 16.08
C THR A 217 33.00 -3.89 16.42
N ASN A 218 33.86 -4.89 16.59
CA ASN A 218 35.26 -4.70 16.82
C ASN A 218 36.08 -5.69 15.98
N ALA A 219 36.95 -5.17 15.14
CA ALA A 219 37.73 -5.98 14.22
C ALA A 219 38.87 -6.77 14.95
N GLY A 220 39.13 -6.49 16.25
CA GLY A 220 40.24 -7.09 16.94
C GLY A 220 41.60 -6.84 16.24
N ASP A 221 42.37 -7.87 16.04
CA ASP A 221 43.67 -7.81 15.32
C ASP A 221 43.56 -8.28 13.85
N SER A 222 42.32 -8.33 13.29
CA SER A 222 42.13 -8.71 11.88
C SER A 222 42.62 -7.60 10.96
N THR A 223 43.34 -7.98 9.91
CA THR A 223 43.80 -7.07 8.85
C THR A 223 42.83 -6.94 7.69
N GLU A 224 41.89 -7.90 7.56
CA GLU A 224 40.94 -7.96 6.45
C GLU A 224 39.59 -7.32 6.77
N LEU A 225 39.20 -7.31 8.07
CA LEU A 225 37.90 -6.84 8.49
C LEU A 225 37.97 -5.45 9.11
N LYS A 226 36.96 -4.62 8.78
CA LYS A 226 36.84 -3.27 9.34
C LYS A 226 35.59 -3.18 10.22
N PRO A 227 35.58 -2.34 11.28
CA PRO A 227 34.38 -2.06 12.05
C PRO A 227 33.26 -1.54 11.14
N GLY A 228 32.03 -1.99 11.38
CA GLY A 228 30.85 -1.66 10.56
C GLY A 228 30.68 -2.49 9.29
N GLN A 229 31.62 -3.39 8.98
CA GLN A 229 31.51 -4.24 7.79
C GLN A 229 30.53 -5.40 8.00
N ILE A 230 29.69 -5.66 7.01
CA ILE A 230 28.73 -6.77 6.99
C ILE A 230 29.44 -8.01 6.43
N ILE A 231 29.45 -9.10 7.19
CA ILE A 231 30.11 -10.34 6.83
C ILE A 231 29.20 -11.54 7.00
N THR A 232 29.50 -12.62 6.29
CA THR A 232 28.81 -13.90 6.47
C THR A 232 29.32 -14.64 7.69
N ALA A 233 28.51 -15.48 8.31
CA ALA A 233 28.93 -16.31 9.44
C ALA A 233 30.11 -17.24 9.10
N ARG A 234 30.20 -17.67 7.83
CA ARG A 234 31.32 -18.48 7.34
C ARG A 234 32.63 -17.68 7.35
N LYS A 235 32.62 -16.48 6.75
CA LYS A 235 33.83 -15.61 6.74
C LYS A 235 34.31 -15.26 8.15
N LEU A 236 33.37 -14.98 9.07
CA LEU A 236 33.69 -14.75 10.48
C LEU A 236 34.40 -15.97 11.13
N ARG A 237 33.87 -17.18 10.87
CA ARG A 237 34.45 -18.42 11.44
C ARG A 237 35.84 -18.68 10.91
N ASP A 238 36.02 -18.48 9.61
CA ASP A 238 37.34 -18.71 8.96
C ASP A 238 38.35 -17.71 9.51
N GLU A 239 38.00 -16.43 9.60
CA GLU A 239 38.87 -15.38 10.13
C GLU A 239 39.20 -15.60 11.61
N ASN A 240 38.21 -15.86 12.45
CA ASN A 240 38.44 -16.15 13.88
C ASN A 240 39.28 -17.42 14.09
N SER A 241 39.15 -18.39 13.21
CA SER A 241 40.00 -19.59 13.26
C SER A 241 41.46 -19.26 12.91
N ALA A 242 41.69 -18.38 11.94
CA ALA A 242 43.03 -17.91 11.58
C ALA A 242 43.65 -17.06 12.69
N LEU A 243 42.89 -16.14 13.30
CA LEU A 243 43.36 -15.32 14.43
C LEU A 243 43.66 -16.18 15.67
N LYS A 244 42.81 -17.17 15.96
CA LYS A 244 43.03 -18.09 17.10
C LYS A 244 44.31 -18.91 16.94
N ARG A 245 44.67 -19.31 15.72
CA ARG A 245 45.96 -20.01 15.45
C ARG A 245 47.18 -19.15 15.68
N ARG A 246 47.02 -17.82 15.64
CA ARG A 246 48.07 -16.81 15.81
C ARG A 246 48.08 -16.19 17.21
N ASP A 247 47.24 -16.67 18.14
CA ASP A 247 46.99 -16.11 19.47
C ASP A 247 46.66 -14.61 19.48
N MET A 248 45.91 -14.16 18.43
CA MET A 248 45.47 -12.77 18.24
C MET A 248 44.03 -12.55 18.77
N LYS A 249 43.66 -11.29 18.99
CA LYS A 249 42.32 -10.92 19.46
C LYS A 249 41.29 -11.24 18.40
N LEU A 250 40.20 -11.92 18.82
CA LEU A 250 39.11 -12.34 17.96
C LEU A 250 38.22 -11.16 17.56
N VAL A 251 37.58 -11.28 16.40
CA VAL A 251 36.62 -10.33 15.88
C VAL A 251 35.29 -10.47 16.67
N GLN A 252 34.80 -9.34 17.18
CA GLN A 252 33.48 -9.25 17.83
C GLN A 252 32.45 -8.77 16.83
N VAL A 253 31.28 -9.40 16.83
CA VAL A 253 30.21 -9.12 15.89
C VAL A 253 28.86 -9.08 16.60
N ARG A 254 27.90 -8.34 16.01
CA ARG A 254 26.48 -8.43 16.31
C ARG A 254 25.73 -8.97 15.10
N ASP A 255 24.53 -9.43 15.31
CA ASP A 255 23.65 -9.79 14.20
C ASP A 255 23.23 -8.53 13.42
N ALA A 256 23.15 -8.65 12.10
CA ALA A 256 22.67 -7.58 11.26
C ALA A 256 21.17 -7.35 11.47
N VAL A 257 20.76 -6.10 11.58
CA VAL A 257 19.37 -5.67 11.77
C VAL A 257 18.79 -5.36 10.40
N ALA A 258 17.66 -6.00 10.08
CA ALA A 258 16.92 -5.74 8.85
C ALA A 258 16.20 -4.36 8.92
N ALA A 259 15.97 -3.75 7.76
CA ALA A 259 15.21 -2.52 7.68
C ALA A 259 13.73 -2.77 7.99
N THR A 260 13.10 -1.77 8.61
CA THR A 260 11.64 -1.71 8.82
C THR A 260 11.00 -0.70 7.88
N SER A 261 9.77 -0.95 7.48
CA SER A 261 9.07 -0.08 6.54
C SER A 261 7.58 -0.01 6.81
N THR A 262 6.98 1.12 6.44
CA THR A 262 5.53 1.34 6.45
C THR A 262 5.01 1.33 5.01
N GLN A 263 3.94 0.57 4.77
CA GLN A 263 3.25 0.55 3.49
C GLN A 263 2.61 1.91 3.22
N ILE A 264 2.80 2.44 2.02
CA ILE A 264 2.18 3.70 1.58
C ILE A 264 1.22 3.46 0.43
N LEU A 265 0.23 4.35 0.33
CA LEU A 265 -0.67 4.45 -0.81
C LEU A 265 -0.31 5.71 -1.61
N GLN A 266 0.00 5.54 -2.90
CA GLN A 266 0.31 6.65 -3.80
C GLN A 266 -0.80 6.81 -4.84
N GLY A 267 -1.12 8.05 -5.22
CA GLY A 267 -1.97 8.31 -6.36
C GLY A 267 -1.34 7.83 -7.67
N ILE A 268 -2.17 7.55 -8.68
CA ILE A 268 -1.73 6.99 -9.97
C ILE A 268 -0.68 7.88 -10.66
N THR A 269 -0.85 9.21 -10.60
CA THR A 269 0.10 10.17 -11.17
C THR A 269 1.48 10.04 -10.53
N ARG A 270 1.53 9.99 -9.20
CA ARG A 270 2.78 9.85 -8.46
C ARG A 270 3.42 8.48 -8.65
N ALA A 271 2.61 7.43 -8.71
CA ALA A 271 3.06 6.07 -8.99
C ALA A 271 3.66 5.96 -10.40
N ALA A 272 3.05 6.60 -11.41
CA ALA A 272 3.55 6.63 -12.78
C ALA A 272 4.87 7.38 -12.93
N LEU A 273 5.07 8.50 -12.20
CA LEU A 273 6.33 9.25 -12.19
C LEU A 273 7.44 8.54 -11.38
N GLY A 274 7.06 7.73 -10.41
CA GLY A 274 7.98 6.97 -9.54
C GLY A 274 8.39 5.59 -10.07
N THR A 275 8.16 5.27 -11.34
CA THR A 275 8.55 4.00 -11.95
C THR A 275 10.07 3.82 -12.02
N LYS A 276 10.55 2.56 -12.09
CA LYS A 276 11.99 2.27 -12.27
C LYS A 276 12.53 2.85 -13.58
N SER A 277 11.72 2.78 -14.64
CA SER A 277 12.07 3.35 -15.96
C SER A 277 11.87 4.86 -15.96
N PHE A 278 12.97 5.60 -16.09
CA PHE A 278 12.90 7.06 -16.22
C PHE A 278 12.38 7.49 -17.59
N MET A 279 12.56 6.67 -18.63
CA MET A 279 12.02 6.95 -19.96
C MET A 279 10.50 6.91 -19.99
N SER A 280 9.90 5.91 -19.33
CA SER A 280 8.45 5.81 -19.17
C SER A 280 7.88 6.98 -18.37
N ALA A 281 8.52 7.37 -17.28
CA ALA A 281 8.13 8.51 -16.46
C ALA A 281 8.22 9.82 -17.25
N ALA A 282 9.32 10.06 -17.98
CA ALA A 282 9.55 11.25 -18.78
C ALA A 282 8.54 11.41 -19.92
N SER A 283 8.08 10.29 -20.49
CA SER A 283 7.06 10.32 -21.55
C SER A 283 5.65 10.67 -21.06
N PHE A 284 5.42 10.62 -19.75
CA PHE A 284 4.12 10.90 -19.16
C PHE A 284 3.94 12.36 -18.77
N GLN A 285 4.76 12.87 -17.85
CA GLN A 285 4.72 14.26 -17.36
C GLN A 285 6.11 14.70 -16.87
N GLU A 286 6.30 16.00 -16.70
CA GLU A 286 7.53 16.60 -16.14
C GLU A 286 8.82 16.12 -16.82
N THR A 287 8.81 16.02 -18.14
CA THR A 287 9.90 15.43 -18.97
C THR A 287 11.29 15.95 -18.60
N THR A 288 11.46 17.27 -18.52
CA THR A 288 12.75 17.91 -18.23
C THR A 288 13.25 17.61 -16.81
N LYS A 289 12.35 17.62 -15.83
CA LYS A 289 12.68 17.34 -14.44
C LYS A 289 13.11 15.89 -14.26
N VAL A 290 12.34 14.96 -14.83
CA VAL A 290 12.62 13.51 -14.73
C VAL A 290 13.96 13.18 -15.42
N LEU A 291 14.24 13.74 -16.59
CA LEU A 291 15.50 13.53 -17.29
C LEU A 291 16.69 14.12 -16.53
N ASN A 292 16.53 15.32 -15.97
CA ASN A 292 17.58 15.94 -15.14
C ASN A 292 17.90 15.11 -13.91
N GLU A 293 16.88 14.63 -13.19
CA GLU A 293 17.08 13.77 -12.01
C GLU A 293 17.73 12.44 -12.40
N ALA A 294 17.33 11.86 -13.50
CA ALA A 294 17.93 10.61 -14.01
C ALA A 294 19.41 10.81 -14.38
N ALA A 295 19.74 11.92 -15.01
CA ALA A 295 21.12 12.27 -15.38
C ALA A 295 22.01 12.50 -14.15
N ILE A 296 21.51 13.27 -13.16
CA ILE A 296 22.25 13.55 -11.90
C ILE A 296 22.52 12.25 -11.13
N ARG A 297 21.53 11.35 -11.09
CA ARG A 297 21.66 10.08 -10.37
C ARG A 297 22.35 8.97 -11.17
N GLY A 298 22.67 9.20 -12.44
CA GLY A 298 23.25 8.18 -13.33
C GLY A 298 22.35 6.95 -13.50
N LYS A 299 21.03 7.14 -13.57
CA LYS A 299 20.08 6.02 -13.69
C LYS A 299 20.24 5.30 -15.03
N VAL A 300 20.14 3.98 -14.99
CA VAL A 300 20.14 3.10 -16.15
C VAL A 300 18.74 2.54 -16.34
N ASP A 301 18.21 2.61 -17.56
CA ASP A 301 16.93 2.00 -17.93
C ASP A 301 17.21 0.66 -18.63
N TYR A 302 16.67 -0.42 -18.10
CA TYR A 302 16.88 -1.77 -18.62
C TYR A 302 15.92 -2.15 -19.75
N LEU A 303 15.06 -1.23 -20.20
CA LEU A 303 14.10 -1.41 -21.29
C LEU A 303 13.20 -2.66 -21.10
N GLU A 304 12.70 -2.85 -19.89
CA GLU A 304 11.84 -3.99 -19.55
C GLU A 304 10.37 -3.76 -19.92
N GLY A 305 9.94 -2.50 -19.98
CA GLY A 305 8.56 -2.12 -20.28
C GLY A 305 8.29 -1.96 -21.77
N MET A 306 7.02 -1.76 -22.12
CA MET A 306 6.63 -1.53 -23.52
C MET A 306 6.97 -0.12 -24.01
N LYS A 307 6.71 0.91 -23.18
CA LYS A 307 6.92 2.32 -23.55
C LYS A 307 8.36 2.61 -23.93
N GLU A 308 9.29 2.15 -23.13
CA GLU A 308 10.73 2.35 -23.32
C GLU A 308 11.21 1.78 -24.65
N ASN A 309 10.80 0.55 -24.96
CA ASN A 309 11.16 -0.12 -26.20
C ASN A 309 10.55 0.60 -27.43
N VAL A 310 9.29 1.04 -27.33
CA VAL A 310 8.64 1.80 -28.41
C VAL A 310 9.36 3.14 -28.64
N ILE A 311 9.74 3.86 -27.59
CA ILE A 311 10.48 5.13 -27.70
C ILE A 311 11.84 4.92 -28.37
N CYS A 312 12.54 3.83 -28.03
CA CYS A 312 13.84 3.49 -28.63
C CYS A 312 13.74 2.87 -30.03
N GLY A 313 12.54 2.57 -30.53
CA GLY A 313 12.34 1.89 -31.80
C GLY A 313 12.64 0.38 -31.78
N HIS A 314 12.69 -0.22 -30.58
CA HIS A 314 12.84 -1.66 -30.43
C HIS A 314 11.49 -2.37 -30.47
N LEU A 315 11.53 -3.68 -30.72
CA LEU A 315 10.34 -4.53 -30.59
C LEU A 315 9.89 -4.56 -29.13
N ILE A 316 8.58 -4.56 -28.92
CA ILE A 316 8.02 -4.69 -27.55
C ILE A 316 8.40 -6.05 -26.96
N PRO A 317 8.59 -6.16 -25.63
CA PRO A 317 8.96 -7.41 -24.97
C PRO A 317 7.79 -8.39 -24.85
N ALA A 318 7.12 -8.67 -25.97
CA ALA A 318 6.01 -9.57 -26.10
C ALA A 318 6.01 -10.23 -27.48
N GLY A 319 5.53 -11.46 -27.60
CA GLY A 319 5.48 -12.20 -28.85
C GLY A 319 6.88 -12.39 -29.44
N THR A 320 7.07 -11.99 -30.70
CA THR A 320 8.35 -12.12 -31.43
C THR A 320 9.47 -11.21 -30.88
N GLY A 321 9.14 -10.17 -30.11
CA GLY A 321 10.10 -9.29 -29.45
C GLY A 321 10.67 -9.80 -28.13
N LEU A 322 10.26 -10.98 -27.67
CA LEU A 322 10.86 -11.61 -26.50
C LEU A 322 12.31 -12.01 -26.80
N ARG A 323 13.24 -11.66 -25.92
CA ARG A 323 14.67 -12.00 -26.06
C ARG A 323 14.94 -13.50 -26.25
N GLN A 324 14.04 -14.36 -25.81
CA GLN A 324 14.11 -15.81 -26.01
C GLN A 324 14.00 -16.19 -27.48
N TRP A 325 13.22 -15.42 -28.26
CA TRP A 325 12.98 -15.68 -29.69
C TRP A 325 13.99 -15.00 -30.59
N GLU A 326 14.73 -14.00 -30.11
CA GLU A 326 15.72 -13.27 -30.89
C GLU A 326 16.83 -14.18 -31.48
N LYS A 327 17.17 -15.22 -30.69
CA LYS A 327 18.18 -16.22 -31.08
C LYS A 327 17.60 -17.44 -31.78
N LEU A 328 16.29 -17.50 -31.98
CA LEU A 328 15.64 -18.63 -32.62
C LEU A 328 15.69 -18.45 -34.15
N VAL A 329 16.47 -19.27 -34.77
CA VAL A 329 16.52 -19.36 -36.24
C VAL A 329 15.61 -20.50 -36.70
N VAL A 330 14.54 -20.15 -37.41
CA VAL A 330 13.63 -21.13 -38.00
C VAL A 330 14.18 -21.44 -39.39
N GLY A 331 14.70 -22.65 -39.57
CA GLY A 331 15.25 -23.06 -40.83
C GLY A 331 15.38 -24.58 -40.91
N SER A 332 15.73 -25.10 -42.07
CA SER A 332 16.06 -26.53 -42.22
C SER A 332 17.39 -26.84 -41.54
N LYS A 333 17.60 -28.10 -41.17
CA LYS A 333 18.88 -28.55 -40.59
C LYS A 333 20.08 -28.24 -41.48
N GLU A 334 19.87 -28.33 -42.79
CA GLU A 334 20.90 -28.02 -43.80
C GLU A 334 21.26 -26.53 -43.87
N GLU A 335 20.27 -25.63 -43.70
CA GLU A 335 20.52 -24.19 -43.60
C GLU A 335 21.26 -23.82 -42.34
N TYR A 336 20.95 -24.46 -41.23
CA TYR A 336 21.67 -24.25 -39.97
C TYR A 336 23.12 -24.70 -40.05
N GLU A 337 23.38 -25.87 -40.67
CA GLU A 337 24.74 -26.36 -40.91
C GLU A 337 25.54 -25.44 -41.82
N ARG A 338 24.91 -24.88 -42.88
CA ARG A 338 25.53 -23.86 -43.74
C ARG A 338 25.83 -22.56 -42.99
N MET A 339 24.94 -22.08 -42.14
CA MET A 339 25.19 -20.90 -41.31
C MET A 339 26.35 -21.13 -40.34
N GLN A 340 26.41 -22.30 -39.71
CA GLN A 340 27.51 -22.64 -38.81
C GLN A 340 28.86 -22.73 -39.56
N ALA A 341 28.89 -23.33 -40.77
CA ALA A 341 30.07 -23.38 -41.59
C ALA A 341 30.56 -21.97 -42.00
N ASN A 342 29.63 -21.11 -42.38
CA ASN A 342 29.95 -19.71 -42.71
C ASN A 342 30.47 -18.91 -41.50
N ARG A 343 29.91 -19.14 -40.30
CA ARG A 343 30.41 -18.52 -39.06
C ARG A 343 31.81 -18.96 -38.69
N LYS A 344 32.14 -20.23 -38.86
CA LYS A 344 33.49 -20.74 -38.65
C LYS A 344 34.48 -20.11 -39.64
N ASN A 345 34.12 -20.04 -40.92
CA ASN A 345 34.97 -19.42 -41.96
C ASN A 345 35.24 -17.94 -41.65
N VAL A 346 34.26 -17.19 -41.13
CA VAL A 346 34.44 -15.76 -40.78
C VAL A 346 35.36 -15.61 -39.56
N LEU A 347 35.30 -16.50 -38.59
CA LEU A 347 36.20 -16.51 -37.44
C LEU A 347 37.62 -16.89 -37.82
N ASP A 348 37.79 -17.88 -38.68
CA ASP A 348 39.09 -18.30 -39.20
C ASP A 348 39.76 -17.22 -40.07
N TYR A 349 38.97 -16.37 -40.77
CA TYR A 349 39.48 -15.19 -41.50
C TYR A 349 39.89 -14.04 -40.55
N ALA A 350 39.22 -13.89 -39.39
CA ALA A 350 39.55 -12.86 -38.44
C ALA A 350 40.82 -13.18 -37.62
N ASP A 351 41.15 -14.46 -37.47
CA ASP A 351 42.37 -14.94 -36.77
C ASP A 351 43.56 -15.18 -37.70
N SER A 352 43.43 -14.94 -39.02
CA SER A 352 44.58 -15.02 -39.93
C SER A 352 45.53 -13.82 -39.69
N PRO A 353 46.81 -14.03 -39.44
CA PRO A 353 47.73 -12.92 -39.24
C PRO A 353 47.85 -12.13 -40.56
N ILE A 354 47.67 -10.80 -40.42
CA ILE A 354 47.92 -9.87 -41.54
C ILE A 354 49.39 -10.05 -41.91
N VAL A 355 49.62 -10.67 -43.05
CA VAL A 355 50.97 -10.74 -43.66
C VAL A 355 51.17 -9.39 -44.36
N ASP A 356 52.07 -8.56 -43.81
CA ASP A 356 52.55 -7.32 -44.41
C ASP A 356 53.28 -7.59 -45.72
#